data_4b75985f70d7abb8bcd7c33359386920
#
_entry.id   4b75985f70d7abb8bcd7c33359386920
#
_cell.length_a   1.000
_cell.length_b   1.000
_cell.length_c   1.000
_cell.angle_alpha   90.00
_cell.angle_beta   90.00
_cell.angle_gamma   90.00
#
_symmetry.space_group_name_H-M   'P 1'
#
loop_
_entity.id
_entity.type
_entity.pdbx_description
1 polymer ?
#
loop_
_entity_poly.entity_id
_entity_poly.type
_entity_poly.pdbx_seq_one_letter_code
_entity_poly.pdbx_strand_id
1 'polypeptide(L)'
;RKKLRDWFYKAVSKAGDTYTDIVYIGTLLHFDALLANVAKNPSYKSVRYQGVISFATNGELWDAWESIFTDLSNDNRQEDALEFFQANREAMLEGTAVLWEEKLSYYDLMVIRISEGEASFNSEIQNDPIDPENCTFQEEWFDFWDDEGKAQPDFSDPKFLFVGANDPSLGKNKKTDTS
;
A
#
# COMPACT_ATOMS: atom_id res chain seq x y z
N ARG A 1 5.85 16.98 -7.12
CA ARG A 1 4.42 16.63 -7.03
C ARG A 1 3.54 17.88 -7.06
N LYS A 2 3.79 18.90 -6.22
CA LYS A 2 3.02 20.16 -6.21
C LYS A 2 2.94 20.82 -7.59
N LYS A 3 4.07 20.92 -8.32
CA LYS A 3 4.09 21.49 -9.69
C LYS A 3 3.17 20.73 -10.65
N LEU A 4 3.07 19.40 -10.54
CA LEU A 4 2.22 18.59 -11.40
C LEU A 4 0.73 18.80 -11.09
N ARG A 5 0.35 18.92 -9.81
CA ARG A 5 -1.01 19.28 -9.40
C ARG A 5 -1.39 20.67 -9.90
N ASP A 6 -0.50 21.64 -9.70
CA ASP A 6 -0.73 23.01 -10.17
C ASP A 6 -0.93 23.07 -11.69
N TRP A 7 -0.10 22.34 -12.44
CA TRP A 7 -0.25 22.24 -13.89
C TRP A 7 -1.57 21.60 -14.29
N PHE A 8 -1.95 20.51 -13.65
CA PHE A 8 -3.22 19.83 -13.94
C PHE A 8 -4.41 20.76 -13.73
N TYR A 9 -4.52 21.38 -12.57
CA TYR A 9 -5.65 22.25 -12.25
C TYR A 9 -5.64 23.62 -12.94
N LYS A 10 -4.46 24.14 -13.29
CA LYS A 10 -4.34 25.46 -13.93
C LYS A 10 -4.36 25.40 -15.45
N ALA A 11 -3.93 24.30 -16.04
CA ALA A 11 -3.84 24.15 -17.48
C ALA A 11 -4.78 23.04 -17.99
N VAL A 12 -4.59 21.77 -17.58
CA VAL A 12 -5.31 20.63 -18.17
C VAL A 12 -6.81 20.71 -17.92
N SER A 13 -7.22 20.92 -16.67
CA SER A 13 -8.65 20.95 -16.32
C SER A 13 -9.40 22.16 -16.89
N LYS A 14 -8.68 23.14 -17.44
CA LYS A 14 -9.24 24.35 -18.04
C LYS A 14 -9.06 24.42 -19.56
N ALA A 15 -8.44 23.39 -20.14
CA ALA A 15 -8.18 23.35 -21.60
C ALA A 15 -9.44 23.02 -22.41
N GLY A 16 -10.48 22.52 -21.78
CA GLY A 16 -11.74 22.19 -22.42
C GLY A 16 -12.78 23.29 -22.33
N ASP A 17 -13.89 23.10 -23.02
CA ASP A 17 -15.11 23.90 -22.96
C ASP A 17 -16.22 23.18 -22.15
N THR A 18 -17.44 23.72 -22.22
CA THR A 18 -18.63 23.17 -21.54
C THR A 18 -19.04 21.76 -22.03
N TYR A 19 -18.51 21.30 -23.15
CA TYR A 19 -18.81 19.99 -23.73
C TYR A 19 -17.66 19.00 -23.62
N THR A 20 -16.60 19.36 -22.89
CA THR A 20 -15.39 18.53 -22.76
C THR A 20 -15.48 17.62 -21.55
N ASP A 21 -15.42 16.32 -21.80
CA ASP A 21 -15.24 15.31 -20.77
C ASP A 21 -13.76 15.02 -20.53
N ILE A 22 -13.35 14.94 -19.27
CA ILE A 22 -11.98 14.57 -18.88
C ILE A 22 -12.04 13.19 -18.23
N VAL A 23 -11.37 12.22 -18.86
CA VAL A 23 -11.17 10.88 -18.31
C VAL A 23 -9.72 10.70 -17.91
N TYR A 24 -9.47 10.41 -16.63
CA TYR A 24 -8.13 10.17 -16.13
C TYR A 24 -8.03 8.71 -15.65
N ILE A 25 -7.21 7.91 -16.34
CA ILE A 25 -7.00 6.49 -16.06
C ILE A 25 -5.53 6.30 -15.66
N GLY A 26 -5.29 5.49 -14.64
CA GLY A 26 -3.93 5.16 -14.21
C GLY A 26 -3.91 4.28 -12.96
N THR A 27 -2.72 3.84 -12.56
CA THR A 27 -2.46 3.08 -11.36
C THR A 27 -2.02 4.01 -10.22
N LEU A 28 -2.47 3.74 -9.00
CA LEU A 28 -2.09 4.50 -7.80
C LEU A 28 -0.76 3.99 -7.25
N LEU A 29 0.35 4.49 -7.80
CA LEU A 29 1.70 4.09 -7.38
C LEU A 29 2.19 4.78 -6.09
N HIS A 30 1.47 5.80 -5.62
CA HIS A 30 1.85 6.56 -4.44
C HIS A 30 0.65 7.31 -3.87
N PHE A 31 0.53 7.36 -2.54
CA PHE A 31 -0.59 8.00 -1.84
C PHE A 31 -0.74 9.51 -2.14
N ASP A 32 0.37 10.23 -2.45
CA ASP A 32 0.37 11.64 -2.87
C ASP A 32 0.56 11.81 -4.40
N ALA A 33 0.20 10.81 -5.20
CA ALA A 33 0.19 10.95 -6.66
C ALA A 33 -0.91 11.93 -7.11
N LEU A 34 -0.74 12.50 -8.32
CA LEU A 34 -1.76 13.36 -8.90
C LEU A 34 -3.12 12.64 -8.99
N LEU A 35 -3.12 11.39 -9.46
CA LEU A 35 -4.33 10.58 -9.56
C LEU A 35 -5.02 10.40 -8.20
N ALA A 36 -4.25 10.11 -7.14
CA ALA A 36 -4.79 9.98 -5.79
C ALA A 36 -5.45 11.29 -5.29
N ASN A 37 -4.85 12.44 -5.62
CA ASN A 37 -5.40 13.75 -5.28
C ASN A 37 -6.66 14.09 -6.10
N VAL A 38 -6.67 13.76 -7.39
CA VAL A 38 -7.84 13.97 -8.27
C VAL A 38 -8.99 13.05 -7.84
N ALA A 39 -8.69 11.79 -7.47
CA ALA A 39 -9.69 10.85 -7.00
C ALA A 39 -10.43 11.31 -5.72
N LYS A 40 -9.78 12.12 -4.88
CA LYS A 40 -10.38 12.72 -3.67
C LYS A 40 -11.20 13.99 -3.96
N ASN A 41 -11.11 14.54 -5.17
CA ASN A 41 -11.82 15.77 -5.53
C ASN A 41 -13.29 15.46 -5.85
N PRO A 42 -14.26 16.06 -5.15
CA PRO A 42 -15.70 15.78 -5.34
C PRO A 42 -16.24 16.16 -6.72
N SER A 43 -15.50 16.95 -7.50
CA SER A 43 -15.88 17.31 -8.87
C SER A 43 -15.66 16.17 -9.88
N TYR A 44 -15.00 15.08 -9.48
CA TYR A 44 -14.75 13.92 -10.32
C TYR A 44 -15.46 12.68 -9.77
N LYS A 45 -16.02 11.89 -10.67
CA LYS A 45 -16.52 10.55 -10.33
C LYS A 45 -15.35 9.58 -10.40
N SER A 46 -14.93 9.06 -9.26
CA SER A 46 -13.81 8.13 -9.16
C SER A 46 -14.29 6.70 -8.96
N VAL A 47 -13.66 5.76 -9.64
CA VAL A 47 -13.84 4.32 -9.44
C VAL A 47 -12.46 3.70 -9.27
N ARG A 48 -12.27 2.91 -8.22
CA ARG A 48 -11.04 2.15 -7.97
C ARG A 48 -11.31 0.67 -8.18
N TYR A 49 -10.47 0.02 -8.95
CA TYR A 49 -10.49 -1.41 -9.17
C TYR A 49 -9.30 -2.05 -8.44
N GLN A 50 -9.57 -3.09 -7.68
CA GLN A 50 -8.58 -3.88 -6.95
C GLN A 50 -8.51 -5.26 -7.58
N GLY A 51 -7.30 -5.82 -7.75
CA GLY A 51 -7.12 -7.15 -8.33
C GLY A 51 -7.75 -8.23 -7.44
N VAL A 52 -7.53 -8.16 -6.13
CA VAL A 52 -8.21 -9.01 -5.14
C VAL A 52 -9.35 -8.20 -4.51
N ILE A 53 -10.57 -8.67 -4.70
CA ILE A 53 -11.79 -8.08 -4.13
C ILE A 53 -12.03 -8.60 -2.71
N SER A 54 -11.77 -9.90 -2.49
CA SER A 54 -11.88 -10.55 -1.19
C SER A 54 -10.74 -11.54 -1.01
N PHE A 55 -10.07 -11.47 0.12
CA PHE A 55 -9.02 -12.41 0.49
C PHE A 55 -9.60 -13.70 1.08
N ALA A 56 -8.80 -14.78 1.04
CA ALA A 56 -9.16 -16.07 1.62
C ALA A 56 -9.45 -15.96 3.11
N THR A 57 -10.44 -16.71 3.58
CA THR A 57 -10.79 -16.79 5.01
C THR A 57 -9.82 -17.64 5.81
N ASN A 58 -9.14 -18.59 5.17
CA ASN A 58 -8.20 -19.51 5.79
C ASN A 58 -6.75 -19.03 5.61
N GLY A 59 -6.32 -18.08 6.43
CA GLY A 59 -4.97 -17.52 6.39
C GLY A 59 -3.88 -18.55 6.73
N GLU A 60 -4.14 -19.48 7.66
CA GLU A 60 -3.14 -20.46 8.11
C GLU A 60 -2.63 -21.36 6.97
N LEU A 61 -3.50 -21.74 6.03
CA LEU A 61 -3.09 -22.52 4.87
C LEU A 61 -2.24 -21.70 3.89
N TRP A 62 -2.51 -20.40 3.77
CA TRP A 62 -1.69 -19.52 2.96
C TRP A 62 -0.35 -19.23 3.61
N ASP A 63 -0.26 -19.11 4.92
CA ASP A 63 1.00 -18.97 5.66
C ASP A 63 1.88 -20.23 5.50
N ALA A 64 1.26 -21.42 5.58
CA ALA A 64 1.95 -22.68 5.32
C ALA A 64 2.45 -22.79 3.87
N TRP A 65 1.62 -22.40 2.91
CA TRP A 65 1.99 -22.35 1.49
C TRP A 65 3.15 -21.37 1.24
N GLU A 66 3.11 -20.17 1.84
CA GLU A 66 4.16 -19.17 1.73
C GLU A 66 5.49 -19.69 2.29
N SER A 67 5.44 -20.40 3.42
CA SER A 67 6.64 -21.02 4.02
C SER A 67 7.28 -22.03 3.08
N ILE A 68 6.49 -22.83 2.35
CA ILE A 68 6.99 -23.77 1.35
C ILE A 68 7.57 -23.01 0.14
N PHE A 69 6.82 -22.01 -0.37
CA PHE A 69 7.19 -21.25 -1.57
C PHE A 69 8.49 -20.45 -1.39
N THR A 70 8.75 -19.96 -0.17
CA THR A 70 9.92 -19.14 0.16
C THR A 70 11.12 -19.91 0.71
N ASP A 71 11.02 -21.25 0.88
CA ASP A 71 12.12 -22.07 1.38
C ASP A 71 13.26 -22.18 0.35
N LEU A 72 14.27 -21.33 0.51
CA LEU A 72 15.44 -21.32 -0.36
C LEU A 72 16.34 -22.56 -0.24
N SER A 73 16.15 -23.40 0.79
CA SER A 73 16.88 -24.67 0.93
C SER A 73 16.30 -25.78 0.07
N ASN A 74 15.09 -25.60 -0.46
CA ASN A 74 14.40 -26.54 -1.31
C ASN A 74 14.40 -26.06 -2.78
N ASP A 75 15.07 -26.77 -3.65
CA ASP A 75 15.12 -26.46 -5.08
C ASP A 75 13.76 -26.66 -5.77
N ASN A 76 12.90 -27.53 -5.25
CA ASN A 76 11.57 -27.83 -5.80
C ASN A 76 10.45 -27.01 -5.12
N ARG A 77 10.78 -26.00 -4.33
CA ARG A 77 9.80 -25.22 -3.52
C ARG A 77 8.56 -24.74 -4.27
N GLN A 78 8.70 -24.38 -5.55
CA GLN A 78 7.55 -23.89 -6.34
C GLN A 78 6.61 -25.03 -6.74
N GLU A 79 7.16 -26.21 -7.06
CA GLU A 79 6.39 -27.41 -7.39
C GLU A 79 5.68 -27.93 -6.13
N ASP A 80 6.39 -28.01 -5.01
CA ASP A 80 5.84 -28.45 -3.73
C ASP A 80 4.74 -27.50 -3.22
N ALA A 81 4.93 -26.20 -3.38
CA ALA A 81 3.91 -25.20 -3.04
C ALA A 81 2.67 -25.34 -3.94
N LEU A 82 2.85 -25.62 -5.24
CA LEU A 82 1.74 -25.88 -6.13
C LEU A 82 0.98 -27.17 -5.77
N GLU A 83 1.70 -28.25 -5.44
CA GLU A 83 1.09 -29.50 -4.96
C GLU A 83 0.32 -29.27 -3.66
N PHE A 84 0.89 -28.54 -2.71
CA PHE A 84 0.20 -28.17 -1.46
C PHE A 84 -1.09 -27.39 -1.74
N PHE A 85 -1.03 -26.39 -2.63
CA PHE A 85 -2.21 -25.64 -3.04
C PHE A 85 -3.26 -26.53 -3.68
N GLN A 86 -2.87 -27.44 -4.60
CA GLN A 86 -3.80 -28.36 -5.27
C GLN A 86 -4.49 -29.29 -4.30
N ALA A 87 -3.74 -29.80 -3.32
CA ALA A 87 -4.29 -30.69 -2.27
C ALA A 87 -5.29 -29.99 -1.35
N ASN A 88 -5.14 -28.66 -1.14
CA ASN A 88 -5.96 -27.88 -0.21
C ASN A 88 -6.82 -26.84 -0.93
N ARG A 89 -6.97 -26.92 -2.24
CA ARG A 89 -7.49 -25.88 -3.11
C ARG A 89 -8.83 -25.31 -2.65
N GLU A 90 -9.77 -26.18 -2.30
CA GLU A 90 -11.12 -25.78 -1.92
C GLU A 90 -11.10 -24.91 -0.64
N ALA A 91 -10.38 -25.35 0.38
CA ALA A 91 -10.22 -24.62 1.64
C ALA A 91 -9.41 -23.32 1.47
N MET A 92 -8.38 -23.33 0.60
CA MET A 92 -7.54 -22.16 0.34
C MET A 92 -8.24 -21.09 -0.51
N LEU A 93 -9.23 -21.46 -1.30
CA LEU A 93 -10.00 -20.52 -2.11
C LEU A 93 -11.31 -20.08 -1.44
N GLU A 94 -11.60 -20.56 -0.25
CA GLU A 94 -12.80 -20.17 0.47
C GLU A 94 -12.81 -18.67 0.78
N GLY A 95 -13.89 -17.99 0.40
CA GLY A 95 -14.07 -16.54 0.61
C GLY A 95 -13.34 -15.65 -0.38
N THR A 96 -12.57 -16.21 -1.32
CA THR A 96 -11.83 -15.42 -2.30
C THR A 96 -12.72 -14.85 -3.40
N ALA A 97 -12.40 -13.64 -3.84
CA ALA A 97 -12.95 -13.05 -5.04
C ALA A 97 -11.87 -12.18 -5.72
N VAL A 98 -11.72 -12.33 -7.03
CA VAL A 98 -10.78 -11.56 -7.85
C VAL A 98 -11.51 -10.80 -8.94
N LEU A 99 -10.92 -9.72 -9.40
CA LEU A 99 -11.52 -8.84 -10.40
C LEU A 99 -11.62 -9.50 -11.78
N TRP A 100 -10.59 -10.25 -12.15
CA TRP A 100 -10.48 -10.86 -13.49
C TRP A 100 -9.77 -12.22 -13.42
N GLU A 101 -10.53 -13.23 -13.00
CA GLU A 101 -10.02 -14.57 -12.73
C GLU A 101 -9.47 -15.28 -13.99
N GLU A 102 -10.04 -15.00 -15.17
CA GLU A 102 -9.60 -15.60 -16.43
C GLU A 102 -8.20 -15.13 -16.85
N LYS A 103 -7.75 -13.98 -16.34
CA LYS A 103 -6.41 -13.45 -16.61
C LYS A 103 -5.41 -13.82 -15.53
N LEU A 104 -5.79 -13.65 -14.27
CA LEU A 104 -4.98 -13.89 -13.09
C LEU A 104 -5.86 -14.54 -12.03
N SER A 105 -5.63 -15.82 -11.75
CA SER A 105 -6.31 -16.51 -10.66
C SER A 105 -5.88 -15.95 -9.31
N TYR A 106 -6.63 -16.27 -8.26
CA TYR A 106 -6.24 -15.89 -6.90
C TYR A 106 -4.86 -16.45 -6.54
N TYR A 107 -4.53 -17.69 -6.96
CA TYR A 107 -3.21 -18.29 -6.77
C TYR A 107 -2.10 -17.46 -7.44
N ASP A 108 -2.28 -17.08 -8.71
CA ASP A 108 -1.30 -16.26 -9.42
C ASP A 108 -1.07 -14.92 -8.73
N LEU A 109 -2.13 -14.32 -8.20
CA LEU A 109 -2.03 -13.06 -7.45
C LEU A 109 -1.26 -13.22 -6.14
N MET A 110 -1.40 -14.37 -5.44
CA MET A 110 -0.61 -14.65 -4.24
C MET A 110 0.86 -14.92 -4.59
N VAL A 111 1.14 -15.60 -5.70
CA VAL A 111 2.51 -15.77 -6.21
C VAL A 111 3.16 -14.41 -6.52
N ILE A 112 2.43 -13.49 -7.18
CA ILE A 112 2.91 -12.12 -7.43
C ILE A 112 3.18 -11.39 -6.12
N ARG A 113 2.25 -11.48 -5.15
CA ARG A 113 2.37 -10.84 -3.84
C ARG A 113 3.67 -11.22 -3.13
N ILE A 114 4.01 -12.51 -3.11
CA ILE A 114 5.23 -12.99 -2.46
C ILE A 114 6.48 -12.67 -3.28
N SER A 115 6.40 -12.83 -4.61
CA SER A 115 7.57 -12.65 -5.49
C SER A 115 7.98 -11.17 -5.63
N GLU A 116 7.03 -10.25 -5.68
CA GLU A 116 7.26 -8.82 -5.88
C GLU A 116 7.22 -8.02 -4.57
N GLY A 117 6.69 -8.62 -3.50
CA GLY A 117 6.52 -8.02 -2.19
C GLY A 117 5.22 -7.23 -2.04
N GLU A 118 4.79 -7.09 -0.78
CA GLU A 118 3.54 -6.45 -0.38
C GLU A 118 3.38 -5.03 -0.93
N ALA A 119 4.43 -4.21 -0.85
CA ALA A 119 4.35 -2.82 -1.29
C ALA A 119 4.08 -2.69 -2.79
N SER A 120 4.72 -3.54 -3.62
CA SER A 120 4.48 -3.62 -5.06
C SER A 120 3.06 -4.11 -5.33
N PHE A 121 2.67 -5.20 -4.70
CA PHE A 121 1.34 -5.78 -4.85
C PHE A 121 0.23 -4.78 -4.48
N ASN A 122 0.38 -4.08 -3.36
CA ASN A 122 -0.61 -3.10 -2.92
C ASN A 122 -0.71 -1.91 -3.89
N SER A 123 0.39 -1.42 -4.43
CA SER A 123 0.35 -0.31 -5.39
C SER A 123 -0.13 -0.73 -6.78
N GLU A 124 0.41 -1.83 -7.33
CA GLU A 124 0.19 -2.20 -8.73
C GLU A 124 -1.10 -3.01 -8.93
N ILE A 125 -1.41 -3.90 -7.99
CA ILE A 125 -2.54 -4.82 -8.09
C ILE A 125 -3.76 -4.31 -7.32
N GLN A 126 -3.56 -3.80 -6.10
CA GLN A 126 -4.66 -3.34 -5.26
C GLN A 126 -5.01 -1.86 -5.47
N ASN A 127 -4.21 -1.12 -6.24
CA ASN A 127 -4.35 0.34 -6.35
C ASN A 127 -4.38 1.05 -4.98
N ASP A 128 -3.70 0.48 -4.00
CA ASP A 128 -3.61 0.98 -2.63
C ASP A 128 -2.13 1.09 -2.21
N PRO A 129 -1.47 2.21 -2.52
CA PRO A 129 -0.05 2.40 -2.23
C PRO A 129 0.24 2.60 -0.73
N ILE A 130 -0.77 2.58 0.12
CA ILE A 130 -0.61 2.63 1.57
C ILE A 130 -0.61 1.19 2.05
N ASP A 131 0.54 0.74 2.51
CA ASP A 131 0.68 -0.53 3.19
C ASP A 131 0.89 -0.26 4.69
N PRO A 132 -0.13 -0.47 5.53
CA PRO A 132 -0.02 -0.28 6.97
C PRO A 132 1.01 -1.22 7.61
N GLU A 133 1.23 -2.41 7.03
CA GLU A 133 2.15 -3.41 7.58
C GLU A 133 3.62 -3.06 7.33
N ASN A 134 3.91 -2.30 6.25
CA ASN A 134 5.25 -1.81 5.93
C ASN A 134 5.51 -0.38 6.43
N CYS A 135 4.58 0.24 7.12
CA CYS A 135 4.86 1.50 7.81
C CYS A 135 5.86 1.24 8.93
N THR A 136 7.02 1.90 8.89
CA THR A 136 8.03 1.86 9.96
C THR A 136 7.44 2.27 11.30
N PHE A 137 6.41 3.10 11.26
CA PHE A 137 5.63 3.52 12.42
C PHE A 137 4.15 3.30 12.14
N GLN A 138 3.45 2.62 13.05
CA GLN A 138 2.00 2.43 12.99
C GLN A 138 1.32 3.52 13.81
N GLU A 139 0.17 4.01 13.34
CA GLU A 139 -0.57 5.08 14.00
C GLU A 139 -0.93 4.74 15.45
N GLU A 140 -1.18 3.47 15.72
CA GLU A 140 -1.49 2.91 17.05
C GLU A 140 -0.34 3.03 18.06
N TRP A 141 0.89 3.26 17.58
CA TRP A 141 2.08 3.46 18.43
C TRP A 141 2.25 4.90 18.91
N PHE A 142 1.46 5.83 18.35
CA PHE A 142 1.51 7.22 18.73
C PHE A 142 0.49 7.50 19.83
N ASP A 143 0.98 7.91 20.98
CA ASP A 143 0.18 8.45 22.08
C ASP A 143 0.20 9.98 22.02
N PHE A 144 -0.97 10.60 21.96
CA PHE A 144 -1.12 12.03 21.96
C PHE A 144 -1.57 12.49 23.37
N TRP A 145 -0.99 13.56 23.86
CA TRP A 145 -1.30 14.08 25.20
C TRP A 145 -2.68 14.74 25.29
N ASP A 146 -3.18 15.21 24.16
CA ASP A 146 -4.48 15.93 24.09
C ASP A 146 -5.66 14.98 23.86
N ASP A 147 -5.42 13.66 23.73
CA ASP A 147 -6.47 12.67 23.53
C ASP A 147 -7.08 12.23 24.86
N GLU A 148 -8.40 12.34 24.96
CA GLU A 148 -9.28 11.76 26.00
C GLU A 148 -8.74 11.84 27.45
N GLY A 149 -8.25 13.01 27.86
CA GLY A 149 -7.90 13.27 29.27
C GLY A 149 -6.47 12.91 29.65
N LYS A 150 -5.59 12.61 28.71
CA LYS A 150 -4.15 12.54 28.93
C LYS A 150 -3.56 13.94 29.00
N ALA A 151 -3.32 14.44 30.22
CA ALA A 151 -2.70 15.73 30.41
C ALA A 151 -1.25 15.73 29.91
N GLN A 152 -0.85 16.82 29.27
CA GLN A 152 0.57 17.04 28.92
C GLN A 152 1.43 16.93 30.16
N PRO A 153 2.54 16.15 30.13
CA PRO A 153 3.46 16.07 31.25
C PRO A 153 4.05 17.43 31.60
N ASP A 154 4.22 17.69 32.88
CA ASP A 154 4.99 18.84 33.32
C ASP A 154 6.49 18.61 33.08
N PHE A 155 7.00 19.07 31.95
CA PHE A 155 8.39 18.93 31.57
C PHE A 155 9.38 19.72 32.44
N SER A 156 8.91 20.52 33.40
CA SER A 156 9.78 21.17 34.39
C SER A 156 10.11 20.25 35.60
N ASP A 157 9.41 19.11 35.70
CA ASP A 157 9.66 18.12 36.76
C ASP A 157 11.10 17.53 36.64
N PRO A 158 11.93 17.60 37.70
CA PRO A 158 13.33 17.12 37.66
C PRO A 158 13.50 15.63 37.32
N LYS A 159 12.42 14.84 37.35
CA LYS A 159 12.46 13.41 36.95
C LYS A 159 12.65 13.21 35.43
N PHE A 160 12.37 14.23 34.61
CA PHE A 160 12.53 14.11 33.15
C PHE A 160 13.99 14.39 32.76
N LEU A 161 14.55 13.44 32.02
CA LEU A 161 15.86 13.60 31.35
C LEU A 161 15.59 13.87 29.87
N PHE A 162 16.05 15.01 29.37
CA PHE A 162 15.97 15.37 27.96
C PHE A 162 17.21 14.92 27.22
N VAL A 163 17.05 14.13 26.18
CA VAL A 163 18.14 13.69 25.30
C VAL A 163 17.81 14.16 23.88
N GLY A 164 18.72 14.90 23.28
CA GLY A 164 18.64 15.31 21.89
C GLY A 164 19.64 14.54 21.03
N ALA A 165 19.19 14.04 19.88
CA ALA A 165 20.06 13.51 18.83
C ALA A 165 19.82 14.31 17.55
N ASN A 166 20.89 14.65 16.84
CA ASN A 166 20.81 15.32 15.55
C ASN A 166 21.60 14.50 14.53
N ASP A 167 20.93 14.09 13.46
CA ASP A 167 21.54 13.43 12.30
C ASP A 167 21.46 14.37 11.09
N PRO A 168 22.41 15.32 10.95
CA PRO A 168 22.36 16.29 9.87
C PRO A 168 22.67 15.62 8.54
N SER A 169 21.71 15.61 7.64
CA SER A 169 21.93 15.26 6.24
C SER A 169 22.90 16.25 5.59
N LEU A 170 24.03 15.77 5.07
CA LEU A 170 25.05 16.61 4.44
C LEU A 170 24.64 17.18 3.07
N GLY A 171 23.41 16.94 2.60
CA GLY A 171 22.84 17.59 1.41
C GLY A 171 23.64 17.42 0.12
N LYS A 172 24.44 16.35 -0.01
CA LYS A 172 25.33 16.17 -1.15
C LYS A 172 24.66 16.00 -2.49
N ASN A 173 23.34 15.76 -2.51
CA ASN A 173 22.54 15.66 -3.74
C ASN A 173 21.21 16.38 -3.56
N LYS A 174 20.70 17.00 -4.62
CA LYS A 174 19.36 17.62 -4.66
C LYS A 174 18.19 16.65 -4.33
N LYS A 175 18.47 15.38 -4.07
CA LYS A 175 17.53 14.31 -3.68
C LYS A 175 17.66 13.87 -2.23
N THR A 176 18.65 14.37 -1.50
CA THR A 176 18.75 14.11 -0.05
C THR A 176 17.90 15.12 0.70
N ASP A 177 17.03 14.60 1.52
CA ASP A 177 16.19 15.38 2.42
C ASP A 177 17.08 16.23 3.32
N THR A 178 16.84 17.53 3.32
CA THR A 178 17.38 18.44 4.31
C THR A 178 16.38 18.47 5.45
N SER A 179 16.56 17.58 6.41
CA SER A 179 15.84 17.67 7.68
C SER A 179 16.18 18.93 8.45
#